data_7abeb5e2a27bd140066fc6be3e30c059
#
_entry.id   7abeb5e2a27bd140066fc6be3e30c059
#
_cell.length_a   1.000
_cell.length_b   1.000
_cell.length_c   1.000
_cell.angle_alpha   90.00
_cell.angle_beta   90.00
_cell.angle_gamma   90.00
#
_symmetry.space_group_name_H-M   'P 1'
#
loop_
_entity.id
_entity.type
_entity.pdbx_description
1 polymer ?
#
loop_
_entity_poly.entity_id
_entity_poly.type
_entity_poly.pdbx_seq_one_letter_code
_entity_poly.pdbx_strand_id
1 'polypeptide(L)'
;DLALLSIEAAGLTPLRPAPVSPRVGEMVFAFGHPWGQRNTVTRGIVSALVHAQDRRGEKLPVIRSDTPLAPGNSGGPLVNAKGEVVGINAMIVGGDQSVSIAASVAAEFVRKAVRQRGEPAPGDVI
;
A
#
# COMPACT_ATOMS: atom_id res chain seq x y z
N ASP A 1 4.19 0.09 10.47
CA ASP A 1 3.43 -1.15 10.28
C ASP A 1 3.67 -1.75 8.89
N LEU A 2 4.97 -1.92 8.54
CA LEU A 2 5.40 -2.52 7.28
C LEU A 2 6.38 -3.66 7.55
N ALA A 3 6.36 -4.67 6.71
CA ALA A 3 7.31 -5.77 6.72
C ALA A 3 7.79 -6.06 5.31
N LEU A 4 9.08 -6.32 5.17
CA LEU A 4 9.67 -6.80 3.93
C LEU A 4 9.84 -8.31 4.02
N LEU A 5 9.24 -9.02 3.07
CA LEU A 5 9.34 -10.47 2.95
C LEU A 5 10.20 -10.83 1.75
N SER A 6 11.05 -11.82 1.93
CA SER A 6 11.86 -12.40 0.85
C SER A 6 11.31 -13.79 0.53
N ILE A 7 11.10 -14.05 -0.73
CA ILE A 7 10.61 -15.35 -1.19
C ILE A 7 11.50 -15.88 -2.31
N GLU A 8 11.59 -17.19 -2.44
CA GLU A 8 12.22 -17.85 -3.58
C GLU A 8 11.18 -18.04 -4.67
N ALA A 9 11.20 -17.17 -5.66
CA ALA A 9 10.29 -17.23 -6.81
C ALA A 9 10.96 -16.60 -8.02
N ALA A 10 10.58 -17.07 -9.20
CA ALA A 10 11.06 -16.54 -10.46
C ALA A 10 9.87 -16.33 -11.43
N GLY A 11 10.04 -15.45 -12.40
CA GLY A 11 9.04 -15.21 -13.42
C GLY A 11 7.82 -14.39 -12.96
N LEU A 12 7.90 -13.75 -11.80
CA LEU A 12 6.83 -12.88 -11.31
C LEU A 12 6.94 -11.49 -11.93
N THR A 13 5.79 -10.93 -12.29
CA THR A 13 5.71 -9.55 -12.74
C THR A 13 5.38 -8.66 -11.55
N PRO A 14 6.29 -7.79 -11.12
CA PRO A 14 6.03 -6.91 -9.97
C PRO A 14 5.07 -5.78 -10.35
N LEU A 15 4.30 -5.33 -9.36
CA LEU A 15 3.59 -4.07 -9.48
C LEU A 15 4.58 -2.91 -9.30
N ARG A 16 4.33 -1.81 -9.99
CA ARG A 16 5.15 -0.61 -9.90
C ARG A 16 4.45 0.45 -9.07
N PRO A 17 5.18 1.17 -8.22
CA PRO A 17 4.61 2.32 -7.53
C PRO A 17 4.24 3.41 -8.52
N ALA A 18 3.15 4.11 -8.24
CA ALA A 18 2.77 5.28 -9.02
C ALA A 18 3.85 6.37 -8.90
N PRO A 19 4.20 7.05 -10.00
CA PRO A 19 5.26 8.07 -9.97
C PRO A 19 4.87 9.33 -9.20
N VAL A 20 3.56 9.55 -9.00
CA VAL A 20 3.04 10.70 -8.26
C VAL A 20 1.98 10.24 -7.25
N SER A 21 1.79 11.04 -6.21
CA SER A 21 0.72 10.80 -5.23
C SER A 21 -0.65 10.83 -5.91
N PRO A 22 -1.60 10.02 -5.46
CA PRO A 22 -2.95 10.09 -5.97
C PRO A 22 -3.61 11.42 -5.59
N ARG A 23 -4.67 11.76 -6.29
CA ARG A 23 -5.49 12.94 -5.99
C ARG A 23 -6.74 12.53 -5.23
N VAL A 24 -7.25 13.42 -4.40
CA VAL A 24 -8.58 13.27 -3.80
C VAL A 24 -9.62 13.14 -4.92
N GLY A 25 -10.50 12.15 -4.81
CA GLY A 25 -11.48 11.81 -5.83
C GLY A 25 -11.01 10.80 -6.87
N GLU A 26 -9.73 10.46 -6.89
CA GLU A 26 -9.19 9.46 -7.82
C GLU A 26 -9.68 8.06 -7.45
N MET A 27 -10.05 7.29 -8.46
CA MET A 27 -10.49 5.91 -8.30
C MET A 27 -9.33 5.01 -7.90
N VAL A 28 -9.57 4.17 -6.90
CA VAL A 28 -8.58 3.21 -6.40
C VAL A 28 -9.20 1.83 -6.21
N PHE A 29 -8.36 0.81 -6.26
CA PHE A 29 -8.75 -0.60 -6.15
C PHE A 29 -7.86 -1.27 -5.09
N ALA A 30 -8.50 -1.95 -4.14
CA ALA A 30 -7.81 -2.73 -3.14
C ALA A 30 -7.86 -4.21 -3.49
N PHE A 31 -6.72 -4.86 -3.48
CA PHE A 31 -6.58 -6.29 -3.75
C PHE A 31 -6.22 -7.02 -2.46
N GLY A 32 -6.79 -8.19 -2.27
CA GLY A 32 -6.49 -9.00 -1.11
C GLY A 32 -7.24 -10.32 -1.09
N HIS A 33 -7.25 -10.91 0.09
CA HIS A 33 -7.94 -12.17 0.36
C HIS A 33 -8.83 -12.03 1.59
N PRO A 34 -9.86 -11.15 1.52
CA PRO A 34 -10.72 -10.89 2.68
C PRO A 34 -11.42 -12.18 3.11
N TRP A 35 -11.36 -12.47 4.41
CA TRP A 35 -11.97 -13.68 4.98
C TRP A 35 -11.50 -14.98 4.33
N GLY A 36 -10.29 -15.00 3.78
CA GLY A 36 -9.75 -16.16 3.06
C GLY A 36 -10.26 -16.31 1.63
N GLN A 37 -11.11 -15.44 1.15
CA GLN A 37 -11.55 -15.43 -0.25
C GLN A 37 -10.43 -14.90 -1.13
N ARG A 38 -9.89 -15.76 -1.98
CA ARG A 38 -8.75 -15.41 -2.84
C ARG A 38 -9.15 -14.46 -3.95
N ASN A 39 -8.20 -13.59 -4.33
CA ASN A 39 -8.27 -12.75 -5.53
C ASN A 39 -9.49 -11.85 -5.53
N THR A 40 -9.76 -11.22 -4.39
CA THR A 40 -10.86 -10.27 -4.25
C THR A 40 -10.36 -8.86 -4.53
N VAL A 41 -11.15 -8.10 -5.27
CA VAL A 41 -10.90 -6.67 -5.51
C VAL A 41 -12.12 -5.86 -5.06
N THR A 42 -11.87 -4.77 -4.37
CA THR A 42 -12.87 -3.76 -4.07
C THR A 42 -12.41 -2.42 -4.61
N ARG A 43 -13.35 -1.51 -4.86
CA ARG A 43 -13.02 -0.19 -5.39
C ARG A 43 -13.61 0.91 -4.53
N GLY A 44 -13.00 2.07 -4.62
CA GLY A 44 -13.47 3.28 -4.00
C GLY A 44 -12.76 4.48 -4.59
N ILE A 45 -12.82 5.59 -3.88
CA ILE A 45 -12.09 6.80 -4.24
C ILE A 45 -11.22 7.26 -3.09
N VAL A 46 -10.18 7.98 -3.41
CA VAL A 46 -9.37 8.68 -2.41
C VAL A 46 -10.23 9.77 -1.77
N SER A 47 -10.47 9.66 -0.48
CA SER A 47 -11.26 10.62 0.29
C SER A 47 -10.42 11.76 0.84
N ALA A 48 -9.18 11.46 1.25
CA ALA A 48 -8.27 12.45 1.80
C ALA A 48 -6.81 11.95 1.75
N LEU A 49 -5.90 12.89 1.64
CA LEU A 49 -4.46 12.66 1.81
C LEU A 49 -4.08 13.30 3.13
N VAL A 50 -3.67 12.49 4.09
CA VAL A 50 -3.41 12.95 5.46
C VAL A 50 -2.07 12.42 5.94
N HIS A 51 -1.63 12.88 7.12
CA HIS A 51 -0.44 12.37 7.78
C HIS A 51 -0.84 11.70 9.08
N ALA A 52 -0.35 10.48 9.29
CA ALA A 52 -0.48 9.79 10.56
C ALA A 52 0.86 9.85 11.31
N GLN A 53 0.79 9.92 12.62
CA GLN A 53 1.98 9.82 13.45
C GLN A 53 2.31 8.36 13.73
N ASP A 54 3.57 8.00 13.53
CA ASP A 54 4.07 6.70 13.94
C ASP A 54 4.41 6.70 15.44
N ARG A 55 4.89 5.55 15.94
CA ARG A 55 5.27 5.40 17.35
C ARG A 55 6.44 6.30 17.78
N ARG A 56 7.24 6.78 16.82
CA ARG A 56 8.38 7.68 17.04
C ARG A 56 7.98 9.13 16.95
N GLY A 57 6.70 9.43 16.65
CA GLY A 57 6.21 10.77 16.45
C GLY A 57 6.47 11.32 15.05
N GLU A 58 7.00 10.53 14.12
CA GLU A 58 7.16 10.94 12.74
C GLU A 58 5.83 10.95 12.01
N LYS A 59 5.60 11.99 11.23
CA LYS A 59 4.41 12.10 10.39
C LYS A 59 4.67 11.41 9.06
N LEU A 60 3.84 10.41 8.75
CA LEU A 60 3.92 9.65 7.52
C LEU A 60 2.68 9.92 6.67
N PRO A 61 2.84 10.10 5.34
CA PRO A 61 1.69 10.25 4.46
C PRO A 61 0.90 8.95 4.38
N VAL A 62 -0.41 9.07 4.55
CA VAL A 62 -1.36 7.99 4.39
C VAL A 62 -2.51 8.42 3.49
N ILE A 63 -3.17 7.44 2.89
CA ILE A 63 -4.30 7.65 2.00
C ILE A 63 -5.55 7.16 2.71
N ARG A 64 -6.54 8.03 2.86
CA ARG A 64 -7.87 7.64 3.26
C ARG A 64 -8.72 7.42 2.02
N SER A 65 -9.48 6.34 2.02
CA SER A 65 -10.42 6.03 0.94
C SER A 65 -11.68 5.41 1.50
N ASP A 66 -12.73 5.38 0.71
CA ASP A 66 -13.96 4.67 1.03
C ASP A 66 -13.96 3.24 0.47
N THR A 67 -12.81 2.76 0.04
CA THR A 67 -12.65 1.40 -0.48
C THR A 67 -12.96 0.39 0.63
N PRO A 68 -13.91 -0.52 0.44
CA PRO A 68 -14.21 -1.54 1.44
C PRO A 68 -13.01 -2.44 1.70
N LEU A 69 -12.61 -2.54 2.96
CA LEU A 69 -11.57 -3.45 3.42
C LEU A 69 -12.15 -4.39 4.49
N ALA A 70 -11.59 -5.58 4.56
CA ALA A 70 -11.91 -6.57 5.57
C ALA A 70 -10.61 -7.26 6.00
N PRO A 71 -10.62 -8.01 7.12
CA PRO A 71 -9.46 -8.83 7.49
C PRO A 71 -9.02 -9.74 6.35
N GLY A 72 -7.74 -9.67 6.00
CA GLY A 72 -7.18 -10.33 4.82
C GLY A 72 -6.82 -9.39 3.68
N ASN A 73 -7.23 -8.12 3.75
CA ASN A 73 -6.81 -7.09 2.80
C ASN A 73 -5.55 -6.35 3.24
N SER A 74 -5.27 -6.30 4.55
CA SER A 74 -4.08 -5.64 5.08
C SER A 74 -2.81 -6.23 4.48
N GLY A 75 -1.89 -5.37 4.09
CA GLY A 75 -0.65 -5.75 3.40
C GLY A 75 -0.80 -5.87 1.88
N GLY A 76 -2.01 -5.91 1.36
CA GLY A 76 -2.27 -5.90 -0.07
C GLY A 76 -2.12 -4.50 -0.68
N PRO A 77 -2.02 -4.42 -2.00
CA PRO A 77 -1.85 -3.14 -2.68
C PRO A 77 -3.17 -2.39 -2.85
N LEU A 78 -3.07 -1.07 -2.73
CA LEU A 78 -4.06 -0.13 -3.25
C LEU A 78 -3.51 0.43 -4.56
N VAL A 79 -4.23 0.22 -5.65
CA VAL A 79 -3.75 0.62 -6.98
C VAL A 79 -4.69 1.64 -7.62
N ASN A 80 -4.14 2.43 -8.54
CA ASN A 80 -4.93 3.35 -9.36
C ASN A 80 -5.47 2.63 -10.62
N ALA A 81 -6.18 3.36 -11.47
CA ALA A 81 -6.76 2.80 -12.69
C ALA A 81 -5.72 2.35 -13.74
N LYS A 82 -4.46 2.74 -13.58
CA LYS A 82 -3.34 2.28 -14.43
C LYS A 82 -2.67 1.02 -13.88
N GLY A 83 -3.13 0.49 -12.75
CA GLY A 83 -2.52 -0.65 -12.09
C GLY A 83 -1.25 -0.32 -11.31
N GLU A 84 -1.00 0.94 -11.05
CA GLU A 84 0.16 1.40 -10.27
C GLU A 84 -0.19 1.44 -8.79
N VAL A 85 0.75 1.03 -7.94
CA VAL A 85 0.55 1.02 -6.49
C VAL A 85 0.61 2.45 -5.95
N VAL A 86 -0.47 2.87 -5.31
CA VAL A 86 -0.53 4.16 -4.61
C VAL A 86 -0.40 4.00 -3.10
N GLY A 87 -0.65 2.82 -2.57
CA GLY A 87 -0.53 2.55 -1.14
C GLY A 87 -0.55 1.08 -0.80
N ILE A 88 -0.29 0.78 0.46
CA ILE A 88 -0.41 -0.55 1.07
C ILE A 88 -1.55 -0.50 2.07
N ASN A 89 -2.54 -1.36 1.90
CA ASN A 89 -3.72 -1.38 2.77
C ASN A 89 -3.33 -1.72 4.20
N ALA A 90 -3.79 -0.95 5.16
CA ALA A 90 -3.41 -1.09 6.55
C ALA A 90 -4.58 -1.37 7.47
N MET A 91 -5.58 -0.50 7.53
CA MET A 91 -6.66 -0.64 8.50
C MET A 91 -7.95 0.07 8.08
N ILE A 92 -9.00 -0.25 8.79
CA ILE A 92 -10.29 0.45 8.72
C ILE A 92 -10.33 1.48 9.84
N VAL A 93 -10.79 2.69 9.53
CA VAL A 93 -10.96 3.77 10.51
C VAL A 93 -12.37 4.34 10.37
N GLY A 94 -13.14 4.25 11.45
CA GLY A 94 -14.47 4.87 11.49
C GLY A 94 -15.47 4.33 10.46
N GLY A 95 -15.75 3.06 10.50
CA GLY A 95 -16.87 2.41 9.80
C GLY A 95 -16.75 2.27 8.29
N ASP A 96 -16.61 3.35 7.57
CA ASP A 96 -16.63 3.38 6.10
C ASP A 96 -15.36 3.93 5.47
N GLN A 97 -14.35 4.24 6.28
CA GLN A 97 -13.07 4.75 5.79
C GLN A 97 -11.95 3.74 6.03
N SER A 98 -11.14 3.55 5.04
CA SER A 98 -9.92 2.76 5.11
C SER A 98 -8.68 3.63 5.02
N VAL A 99 -7.60 3.15 5.60
CA VAL A 99 -6.30 3.83 5.59
C VAL A 99 -5.28 2.92 4.93
N SER A 100 -4.54 3.49 4.00
CA SER A 100 -3.42 2.84 3.34
C SER A 100 -2.16 3.68 3.52
N ILE A 101 -1.04 3.01 3.76
CA ILE A 101 0.27 3.66 3.83
C ILE A 101 0.66 4.07 2.42
N ALA A 102 1.07 5.31 2.22
CA ALA A 102 1.45 5.79 0.90
C ALA A 102 2.60 4.96 0.30
N ALA A 103 2.55 4.74 -1.01
CA ALA A 103 3.56 3.95 -1.72
C ALA A 103 4.98 4.53 -1.57
N SER A 104 5.12 5.86 -1.45
CA SER A 104 6.41 6.50 -1.20
C SER A 104 7.04 6.08 0.13
N VAL A 105 6.22 5.89 1.16
CA VAL A 105 6.68 5.40 2.47
C VAL A 105 7.13 3.95 2.35
N ALA A 106 6.35 3.11 1.68
CA ALA A 106 6.70 1.71 1.47
C ALA A 106 8.00 1.56 0.66
N ALA A 107 8.16 2.33 -0.39
CA ALA A 107 9.38 2.31 -1.22
C ALA A 107 10.62 2.71 -0.42
N GLU A 108 10.54 3.75 0.39
CA GLU A 108 11.65 4.17 1.25
C GLU A 108 11.98 3.12 2.31
N PHE A 109 10.96 2.50 2.89
CA PHE A 109 11.14 1.40 3.85
C PHE A 109 11.91 0.23 3.20
N VAL A 110 11.54 -0.16 1.99
CA VAL A 110 12.23 -1.24 1.26
C VAL A 110 13.69 -0.88 0.98
N ARG A 111 13.95 0.34 0.51
CA ARG A 111 15.33 0.80 0.25
C ARG A 111 16.21 0.74 1.50
N LYS A 112 15.69 1.21 2.63
CA LYS A 112 16.41 1.17 3.92
C LYS A 112 16.67 -0.26 4.37
N ALA A 113 15.67 -1.13 4.31
CA ALA A 113 15.80 -2.51 4.73
C ALA A 113 16.84 -3.28 3.88
N VAL A 114 16.85 -3.04 2.58
CA VAL A 114 17.82 -3.66 1.66
C VAL A 114 19.24 -3.15 1.92
N ARG A 115 19.43 -1.85 2.14
CA ARG A 115 20.73 -1.28 2.50
C ARG A 115 21.29 -1.87 3.78
N GLN A 116 20.44 -2.06 4.80
CA GLN A 116 20.85 -2.66 6.07
C GLN A 116 21.32 -4.10 5.92
N ARG A 117 20.83 -4.81 4.90
CA ARG A 117 21.27 -6.15 4.56
C ARG A 117 22.53 -6.19 3.71
N GLY A 118 23.03 -5.04 3.24
CA GLY A 118 24.14 -4.96 2.29
C GLY A 118 23.78 -5.43 0.89
N GLU A 119 22.51 -5.55 0.56
CA GLU A 119 22.02 -5.91 -0.76
C GLU A 119 21.94 -4.66 -1.66
N PRO A 120 22.08 -4.80 -2.99
CA PRO A 120 21.82 -3.69 -3.89
C PRO A 120 20.35 -3.25 -3.77
N ALA A 121 20.12 -1.94 -3.85
CA ALA A 121 18.77 -1.42 -3.78
C ALA A 121 17.89 -2.04 -4.88
N PRO A 122 16.69 -2.54 -4.56
CA PRO A 122 15.78 -3.00 -5.59
C PRO A 122 15.39 -1.81 -6.47
N GLY A 123 15.01 -2.06 -7.69
CA GLY A 123 14.33 -1.07 -8.51
C GLY A 123 13.04 -0.63 -7.81
N ASP A 124 12.33 0.35 -8.38
CA ASP A 124 11.06 0.86 -7.81
C ASP A 124 9.95 -0.20 -7.93
N VAL A 125 10.07 -1.24 -7.15
CA VAL A 125 9.19 -2.42 -7.15
C VAL A 125 8.69 -2.64 -5.73
N ILE A 126 7.41 -2.85 -5.60
CA ILE A 126 6.75 -3.17 -4.32
C ILE A 126 6.23 -4.59 -4.34
#